data_69ab77b624edfe1ccab0b5fbbd82d6a0
#
_entry.id   69ab77b624edfe1ccab0b5fbbd82d6a0
#
_cell.length_a   1.000
_cell.length_b   1.000
_cell.length_c   1.000
_cell.angle_alpha   90.00
_cell.angle_beta   90.00
_cell.angle_gamma   90.00
#
_symmetry.space_group_name_H-M   'P 1'
#
loop_
_entity.id
_entity.type
_entity.pdbx_description
1 polymer ?
#
loop_
_entity_poly.entity_id
_entity_poly.type
_entity_poly.pdbx_seq_one_letter_code
_entity_poly.pdbx_strand_id
1 'polypeptide(L)'
;MGRHLAVLTAVVAVFVSGCGLRPAEAPLADADGECPPVDRRDPAEIEVGVILELEDFSATHVLCEVAYEMRPPASGDHFPTWQNCGFYTEPIRDETAVHSLEHGAIWIAYDPNVDAATRDTIAATVDLDGHVLAAPYPGLKHPIVLTAWQRQLAVMSMADPAVTEFFDRQLGRVSETAPEAGVSCANAIGVAPEDPDRGFADAEAFFMDN
;
A
#
# COMPACT_ATOMS: atom_id res chain seq x y z
N MET A 1 68.46 10.09 -35.15
CA MET A 1 67.19 10.78 -35.50
C MET A 1 66.11 9.73 -35.51
N GLY A 2 65.47 9.48 -34.35
CA GLY A 2 64.40 8.52 -34.18
C GLY A 2 63.11 9.27 -33.95
N ARG A 3 62.11 9.10 -34.84
CA ARG A 3 60.78 9.69 -34.73
C ARG A 3 59.89 8.68 -33.97
N HIS A 4 59.52 9.03 -32.74
CA HIS A 4 58.52 8.29 -32.00
C HIS A 4 57.15 8.67 -32.53
N LEU A 5 56.42 7.68 -33.04
CA LEU A 5 55.03 7.79 -33.47
C LEU A 5 54.16 7.51 -32.22
N ALA A 6 53.45 8.52 -31.73
CA ALA A 6 52.50 8.36 -30.68
C ALA A 6 51.14 7.88 -31.27
N VAL A 7 50.74 6.69 -30.89
CA VAL A 7 49.41 6.16 -31.23
C VAL A 7 48.41 6.67 -30.18
N LEU A 8 47.50 7.55 -30.63
CA LEU A 8 46.37 8.00 -29.83
C LEU A 8 45.27 6.93 -29.93
N THR A 9 45.07 6.20 -28.87
CA THR A 9 43.88 5.31 -28.72
C THR A 9 42.67 6.15 -28.25
N ALA A 10 41.73 6.35 -29.14
CA ALA A 10 40.46 6.99 -28.80
C ALA A 10 39.58 5.95 -28.09
N VAL A 11 39.31 6.16 -26.81
CA VAL A 11 38.30 5.40 -26.06
C VAL A 11 36.94 5.99 -26.41
N VAL A 12 36.15 5.23 -27.19
CA VAL A 12 34.72 5.54 -27.42
C VAL A 12 33.96 5.08 -26.22
N ALA A 13 33.54 6.00 -25.37
CA ALA A 13 32.58 5.72 -24.32
C ALA A 13 31.18 5.57 -24.93
N VAL A 14 30.70 4.34 -25.01
CA VAL A 14 29.31 4.05 -25.38
C VAL A 14 28.44 4.36 -24.16
N PHE A 15 27.75 5.50 -24.16
CA PHE A 15 26.67 5.77 -23.24
C PHE A 15 25.46 4.90 -23.64
N VAL A 16 25.28 3.80 -22.96
CA VAL A 16 24.01 3.06 -23.01
C VAL A 16 23.00 3.89 -22.22
N SER A 17 22.20 4.70 -22.93
CA SER A 17 20.99 5.30 -22.36
C SER A 17 20.00 4.17 -22.08
N GLY A 18 20.09 3.58 -20.90
CA GLY A 18 19.02 2.74 -20.37
C GLY A 18 17.81 3.65 -20.14
N CYS A 19 16.76 3.49 -20.94
CA CYS A 19 15.41 3.91 -20.56
C CYS A 19 14.96 3.01 -19.41
N GLY A 20 15.48 3.26 -18.22
CA GLY A 20 14.83 2.82 -16.99
C GLY A 20 13.60 3.69 -16.82
N LEU A 21 12.43 3.09 -16.87
CA LEU A 21 11.21 3.72 -16.35
C LEU A 21 11.49 4.05 -14.88
N ARG A 22 11.71 5.33 -14.59
CA ARG A 22 11.72 5.80 -13.20
C ARG A 22 10.30 5.55 -12.67
N PRO A 23 10.15 4.94 -11.48
CA PRO A 23 8.87 5.00 -10.79
C PRO A 23 8.47 6.46 -10.72
N ALA A 24 7.20 6.76 -11.00
CA ALA A 24 6.67 8.11 -10.86
C ALA A 24 6.93 8.53 -9.40
N GLU A 25 7.77 9.56 -9.21
CA GLU A 25 7.92 10.16 -7.90
C GLU A 25 6.52 10.63 -7.46
N ALA A 26 6.13 10.28 -6.23
CA ALA A 26 4.89 10.78 -5.67
C ALA A 26 4.86 12.31 -5.79
N PRO A 27 3.71 12.88 -6.15
CA PRO A 27 3.62 14.32 -6.31
C PRO A 27 3.90 14.99 -4.95
N LEU A 28 4.90 15.86 -4.93
CA LEU A 28 5.11 16.76 -3.81
C LEU A 28 4.05 17.85 -3.85
N ALA A 29 3.60 18.30 -2.67
CA ALA A 29 2.81 19.50 -2.57
C ALA A 29 3.53 20.66 -3.28
N ASP A 30 2.80 21.53 -3.93
CA ASP A 30 3.37 22.74 -4.54
C ASP A 30 3.85 23.73 -3.48
N ALA A 31 4.37 24.88 -3.91
CA ALA A 31 4.91 25.91 -2.99
C ALA A 31 3.84 26.51 -2.06
N ASP A 32 2.57 26.31 -2.35
CA ASP A 32 1.42 26.77 -1.57
C ASP A 32 0.83 25.67 -0.68
N GLY A 33 1.42 24.47 -0.70
CA GLY A 33 0.97 23.30 0.06
C GLY A 33 -0.20 22.55 -0.58
N GLU A 34 -0.58 22.87 -1.82
CA GLU A 34 -1.63 22.16 -2.54
C GLU A 34 -1.09 20.92 -3.24
N CYS A 35 -1.81 19.82 -3.10
CA CYS A 35 -1.48 18.59 -3.79
C CYS A 35 -2.08 18.58 -5.21
N PRO A 36 -1.32 18.11 -6.22
CA PRO A 36 -1.86 17.96 -7.56
C PRO A 36 -3.00 16.92 -7.57
N PRO A 37 -4.00 17.08 -8.43
CA PRO A 37 -5.07 16.09 -8.57
C PRO A 37 -4.50 14.75 -9.04
N VAL A 38 -4.96 13.66 -8.43
CA VAL A 38 -4.54 12.30 -8.75
C VAL A 38 -5.58 11.60 -9.61
N ASP A 39 -5.15 11.05 -10.73
CA ASP A 39 -5.98 10.16 -11.56
C ASP A 39 -5.96 8.75 -10.94
N ARG A 40 -6.97 8.44 -10.14
CA ARG A 40 -7.10 7.13 -9.46
C ARG A 40 -7.52 6.07 -10.47
N ARG A 41 -6.71 5.03 -10.59
CA ARG A 41 -7.03 3.87 -11.44
C ARG A 41 -8.16 3.03 -10.83
N ASP A 42 -8.88 2.32 -11.69
CA ASP A 42 -9.84 1.30 -11.24
C ASP A 42 -9.12 0.17 -10.47
N PRO A 43 -9.82 -0.48 -9.51
CA PRO A 43 -9.28 -1.66 -8.84
C PRO A 43 -8.81 -2.75 -9.80
N ALA A 44 -7.67 -3.36 -9.47
CA ALA A 44 -7.04 -4.38 -10.28
C ALA A 44 -7.85 -5.68 -10.32
N GLU A 45 -7.73 -6.41 -11.41
CA GLU A 45 -8.17 -7.80 -11.49
C GLU A 45 -7.01 -8.72 -11.09
N ILE A 46 -7.23 -9.57 -10.09
CA ILE A 46 -6.23 -10.46 -9.48
C ILE A 46 -6.72 -11.88 -9.64
N GLU A 47 -5.82 -12.83 -9.94
CA GLU A 47 -6.19 -14.25 -10.03
C GLU A 47 -6.69 -14.79 -8.68
N VAL A 48 -7.90 -15.36 -8.66
CA VAL A 48 -8.54 -15.85 -7.43
C VAL A 48 -7.80 -17.04 -6.86
N GLY A 49 -7.53 -17.01 -5.55
CA GLY A 49 -6.87 -18.09 -4.82
C GLY A 49 -5.35 -18.17 -5.02
N VAL A 50 -4.75 -17.21 -5.73
CA VAL A 50 -3.31 -17.14 -5.98
C VAL A 50 -2.73 -15.92 -5.27
N ILE A 51 -1.69 -16.13 -4.47
CA ILE A 51 -0.95 -15.04 -3.82
C ILE A 51 -0.10 -14.34 -4.89
N LEU A 52 -0.46 -13.10 -5.19
CA LEU A 52 0.30 -12.24 -6.09
C LEU A 52 1.47 -11.62 -5.32
N GLU A 53 2.67 -11.76 -5.86
CA GLU A 53 3.88 -11.08 -5.39
C GLU A 53 4.14 -9.84 -6.23
N LEU A 54 4.31 -8.70 -5.58
CA LEU A 54 4.55 -7.41 -6.21
C LEU A 54 6.01 -7.01 -6.05
N GLU A 55 6.49 -6.18 -6.98
CA GLU A 55 7.82 -5.59 -6.90
C GLU A 55 7.91 -4.61 -5.72
N ASP A 56 9.15 -4.33 -5.32
CA ASP A 56 9.45 -3.34 -4.29
C ASP A 56 9.27 -1.93 -4.86
N PHE A 57 8.38 -1.15 -4.24
CA PHE A 57 8.16 0.25 -4.55
C PHE A 57 8.74 1.12 -3.43
N SER A 58 8.96 2.40 -3.73
CA SER A 58 9.32 3.40 -2.72
C SER A 58 8.37 3.35 -1.51
N ALA A 59 8.89 3.55 -0.31
CA ALA A 59 8.15 3.63 0.94
C ALA A 59 8.40 5.00 1.61
N THR A 60 8.19 6.08 0.85
CA THR A 60 8.41 7.44 1.34
C THR A 60 7.12 7.99 1.96
N HIS A 61 7.23 8.64 3.11
CA HIS A 61 6.11 9.39 3.67
C HIS A 61 5.84 10.64 2.84
N VAL A 62 4.61 10.79 2.38
CA VAL A 62 4.13 11.92 1.57
C VAL A 62 2.86 12.49 2.18
N LEU A 63 2.59 13.77 1.91
CA LEU A 63 1.37 14.45 2.39
C LEU A 63 0.31 14.64 1.31
N CYS A 64 0.54 14.06 0.13
CA CYS A 64 -0.39 14.13 -1.00
C CYS A 64 -0.95 12.76 -1.35
N GLU A 65 -2.11 12.74 -1.99
CA GLU A 65 -2.66 11.51 -2.58
C GLU A 65 -1.67 10.88 -3.55
N VAL A 66 -1.60 9.55 -3.56
CA VAL A 66 -0.69 8.77 -4.39
C VAL A 66 -1.45 8.13 -5.55
N ALA A 67 -0.93 8.26 -6.76
CA ALA A 67 -1.43 7.57 -7.95
C ALA A 67 -0.93 6.12 -7.98
N TYR A 68 -1.48 5.26 -7.13
CA TYR A 68 -1.09 3.86 -7.10
C TYR A 68 -1.37 3.15 -8.42
N GLU A 69 -0.41 2.35 -8.89
CA GLU A 69 -0.56 1.56 -10.11
C GLU A 69 -1.55 0.41 -9.94
N MET A 70 -1.67 -0.11 -8.73
CA MET A 70 -2.59 -1.18 -8.36
C MET A 70 -3.51 -0.73 -7.22
N ARG A 71 -4.78 -1.13 -7.26
CA ARG A 71 -5.76 -0.83 -6.23
C ARG A 71 -6.60 -2.07 -5.90
N PRO A 72 -6.77 -2.42 -4.60
CA PRO A 72 -6.13 -1.75 -3.46
C PRO A 72 -4.59 -1.74 -3.58
N PRO A 73 -3.90 -0.71 -3.08
CA PRO A 73 -2.43 -0.68 -3.10
C PRO A 73 -1.84 -1.64 -2.06
N ALA A 74 -0.68 -2.23 -2.39
CA ALA A 74 0.00 -3.15 -1.47
C ALA A 74 1.37 -2.66 -0.99
N SER A 75 1.84 -1.54 -1.49
CA SER A 75 3.09 -0.88 -1.10
C SER A 75 3.20 0.47 -1.82
N GLY A 76 4.26 1.19 -1.61
CA GLY A 76 4.53 2.47 -2.26
C GLY A 76 4.57 3.62 -1.28
N ASP A 77 4.71 4.83 -1.83
CA ASP A 77 4.64 6.05 -1.03
C ASP A 77 3.29 6.13 -0.32
N HIS A 78 3.30 6.62 0.90
CA HIS A 78 2.12 6.58 1.74
C HIS A 78 2.12 7.71 2.78
N PHE A 79 1.03 7.84 3.50
CA PHE A 79 0.85 8.87 4.48
C PHE A 79 1.64 8.58 5.75
N PRO A 80 2.22 9.58 6.43
CA PRO A 80 2.98 9.37 7.65
C PRO A 80 2.13 8.94 8.87
N THR A 81 0.81 8.91 8.72
CA THR A 81 -0.12 8.41 9.72
C THR A 81 -0.78 7.14 9.19
N TRP A 82 -0.78 6.08 10.00
CA TRP A 82 -1.42 4.81 9.64
C TRP A 82 -2.90 4.79 9.97
N GLN A 83 -3.65 3.94 9.29
CA GLN A 83 -5.01 3.58 9.65
C GLN A 83 -4.99 2.64 10.86
N ASN A 84 -5.72 2.93 11.93
CA ASN A 84 -5.87 1.97 13.02
C ASN A 84 -6.41 0.64 12.48
N CYS A 85 -5.85 -0.48 12.93
CA CYS A 85 -6.44 -1.77 12.66
C CYS A 85 -7.82 -1.89 13.32
N GLY A 86 -8.75 -2.52 12.62
CA GLY A 86 -10.15 -2.61 13.03
C GLY A 86 -11.09 -2.87 11.86
N PHE A 87 -12.36 -3.06 12.15
CA PHE A 87 -13.41 -3.24 11.15
C PHE A 87 -14.11 -1.90 10.86
N TYR A 88 -14.09 -1.50 9.59
CA TYR A 88 -14.68 -0.26 9.10
C TYR A 88 -15.93 -0.54 8.26
N THR A 89 -16.93 0.30 8.37
CA THR A 89 -18.17 0.25 7.59
C THR A 89 -18.17 1.22 6.41
N GLU A 90 -17.23 2.15 6.39
CA GLU A 90 -17.00 3.13 5.33
C GLU A 90 -15.62 2.93 4.70
N PRO A 91 -15.42 3.34 3.44
CA PRO A 91 -14.11 3.31 2.81
C PRO A 91 -13.06 4.08 3.62
N ILE A 92 -11.85 3.58 3.64
CA ILE A 92 -10.69 4.24 4.22
C ILE A 92 -9.77 4.77 3.12
N ARG A 93 -8.84 5.64 3.51
CA ARG A 93 -7.86 6.20 2.58
C ARG A 93 -6.77 5.18 2.25
N ASP A 94 -6.45 5.05 0.97
CA ASP A 94 -5.43 4.12 0.48
C ASP A 94 -4.07 4.38 1.16
N GLU A 95 -3.66 5.64 1.26
CA GLU A 95 -2.35 6.05 1.79
C GLU A 95 -2.18 5.71 3.28
N THR A 96 -3.23 5.84 4.09
CA THR A 96 -3.18 5.46 5.52
C THR A 96 -3.22 3.95 5.70
N ALA A 97 -3.94 3.23 4.83
CA ALA A 97 -3.96 1.78 4.83
C ALA A 97 -2.58 1.20 4.45
N VAL A 98 -1.91 1.76 3.44
CA VAL A 98 -0.55 1.33 3.04
C VAL A 98 0.44 1.47 4.19
N HIS A 99 0.39 2.53 4.98
CA HIS A 99 1.22 2.66 6.18
C HIS A 99 0.96 1.53 7.19
N SER A 100 -0.31 1.14 7.37
CA SER A 100 -0.63 -0.01 8.22
C SER A 100 -0.04 -1.31 7.69
N LEU A 101 0.02 -1.49 6.35
CA LEU A 101 0.68 -2.65 5.73
C LEU A 101 2.19 -2.66 6.02
N GLU A 102 2.84 -1.49 6.08
CA GLU A 102 4.24 -1.36 6.45
C GLU A 102 4.52 -1.88 7.87
N HIS A 103 3.58 -1.70 8.81
CA HIS A 103 3.62 -2.27 10.15
C HIS A 103 3.36 -3.78 10.20
N GLY A 104 3.06 -4.42 9.07
CA GLY A 104 2.71 -5.83 8.96
C GLY A 104 1.22 -6.12 9.10
N ALA A 105 0.36 -5.12 8.94
CA ALA A 105 -1.08 -5.38 8.92
C ALA A 105 -1.51 -6.13 7.67
N ILE A 106 -2.60 -6.88 7.79
CA ILE A 106 -3.37 -7.40 6.66
C ILE A 106 -4.62 -6.53 6.49
N TRP A 107 -4.77 -5.95 5.32
CA TRP A 107 -5.96 -5.22 4.92
C TRP A 107 -6.91 -6.13 4.14
N ILE A 108 -8.10 -6.36 4.68
CA ILE A 108 -9.20 -7.06 4.02
C ILE A 108 -10.08 -6.00 3.34
N ALA A 109 -9.80 -5.70 2.08
CA ALA A 109 -10.67 -4.88 1.25
C ALA A 109 -11.84 -5.74 0.76
N TYR A 110 -13.09 -5.30 0.98
CA TYR A 110 -14.26 -6.07 0.58
C TYR A 110 -15.24 -5.25 -0.26
N ASP A 111 -15.92 -5.91 -1.21
CA ASP A 111 -16.97 -5.26 -2.01
C ASP A 111 -18.11 -4.83 -1.07
N PRO A 112 -18.58 -3.55 -1.11
CA PRO A 112 -19.69 -3.08 -0.30
C PRO A 112 -20.97 -3.91 -0.41
N ASN A 113 -21.13 -4.65 -1.52
CA ASN A 113 -22.30 -5.46 -1.81
C ASN A 113 -22.21 -6.91 -1.28
N VAL A 114 -21.12 -7.31 -0.61
CA VAL A 114 -21.09 -8.64 0.03
C VAL A 114 -22.21 -8.78 1.04
N ASP A 115 -22.71 -10.00 1.24
CA ASP A 115 -23.80 -10.27 2.15
C ASP A 115 -23.41 -10.07 3.64
N ALA A 116 -24.40 -10.03 4.51
CA ALA A 116 -24.18 -9.82 5.93
C ALA A 116 -23.32 -10.92 6.56
N ALA A 117 -23.51 -12.19 6.15
CA ALA A 117 -22.74 -13.30 6.69
C ALA A 117 -21.25 -13.20 6.35
N THR A 118 -20.94 -12.74 5.14
CA THR A 118 -19.56 -12.45 4.71
C THR A 118 -18.96 -11.30 5.53
N ARG A 119 -19.69 -10.20 5.73
CA ARG A 119 -19.25 -9.08 6.60
C ARG A 119 -19.01 -9.51 8.04
N ASP A 120 -19.92 -10.30 8.61
CA ASP A 120 -19.79 -10.83 9.98
C ASP A 120 -18.54 -11.72 10.10
N THR A 121 -18.24 -12.53 9.08
CA THR A 121 -17.03 -13.36 9.04
C THR A 121 -15.76 -12.50 8.98
N ILE A 122 -15.76 -11.44 8.16
CA ILE A 122 -14.64 -10.51 8.07
C ILE A 122 -14.43 -9.78 9.41
N ALA A 123 -15.51 -9.27 10.03
CA ALA A 123 -15.45 -8.60 11.32
C ALA A 123 -14.88 -9.54 12.41
N ALA A 124 -15.36 -10.78 12.47
CA ALA A 124 -14.82 -11.77 13.38
C ALA A 124 -13.35 -12.10 13.15
N THR A 125 -12.88 -12.03 11.89
CA THR A 125 -11.45 -12.21 11.56
C THR A 125 -10.61 -11.04 12.07
N VAL A 126 -11.10 -9.81 11.94
CA VAL A 126 -10.42 -8.60 12.47
C VAL A 126 -10.24 -8.68 13.99
N ASP A 127 -11.21 -9.20 14.70
CA ASP A 127 -11.18 -9.34 16.17
C ASP A 127 -10.13 -10.35 16.68
N LEU A 128 -9.55 -11.17 15.79
CA LEU A 128 -8.58 -12.20 16.19
C LEU A 128 -7.18 -11.64 16.43
N ASP A 129 -6.78 -10.55 15.76
CA ASP A 129 -5.44 -10.00 15.86
C ASP A 129 -5.43 -8.48 15.67
N GLY A 130 -4.60 -7.78 16.43
CA GLY A 130 -4.46 -6.33 16.37
C GLY A 130 -3.76 -5.78 15.11
N HIS A 131 -3.35 -6.63 14.17
CA HIS A 131 -2.76 -6.25 12.88
C HIS A 131 -3.68 -6.60 11.71
N VAL A 132 -4.99 -6.64 11.92
CA VAL A 132 -5.96 -6.82 10.84
C VAL A 132 -6.84 -5.59 10.75
N LEU A 133 -6.99 -5.04 9.56
CA LEU A 133 -7.97 -4.02 9.26
C LEU A 133 -8.87 -4.48 8.11
N ALA A 134 -10.12 -4.07 8.12
CA ALA A 134 -11.05 -4.36 7.04
C ALA A 134 -11.90 -3.14 6.73
N ALA A 135 -12.09 -2.86 5.43
CA ALA A 135 -12.91 -1.75 4.98
C ALA A 135 -13.60 -2.08 3.65
N PRO A 136 -14.78 -1.50 3.39
CA PRO A 136 -15.38 -1.59 2.07
C PRO A 136 -14.50 -0.87 1.05
N TYR A 137 -14.37 -1.48 -0.15
CA TYR A 137 -13.60 -0.93 -1.25
C TYR A 137 -14.45 -0.92 -2.53
N PRO A 138 -15.07 0.22 -2.88
CA PRO A 138 -15.95 0.31 -4.04
C PRO A 138 -15.23 -0.02 -5.34
N GLY A 139 -15.89 -0.81 -6.18
CA GLY A 139 -15.42 -1.16 -7.51
C GLY A 139 -14.46 -2.36 -7.57
N LEU A 140 -14.22 -3.06 -6.45
CA LEU A 140 -13.47 -4.32 -6.47
C LEU A 140 -13.99 -5.28 -7.55
N LYS A 141 -13.08 -6.00 -8.18
CA LYS A 141 -13.41 -7.04 -9.19
C LYS A 141 -13.76 -8.38 -8.53
N HIS A 142 -13.42 -8.55 -7.26
CA HIS A 142 -13.66 -9.75 -6.46
C HIS A 142 -14.33 -9.38 -5.14
N PRO A 143 -15.11 -10.28 -4.52
CA PRO A 143 -15.78 -10.01 -3.26
C PRO A 143 -14.83 -9.56 -2.15
N ILE A 144 -13.62 -10.13 -2.12
CA ILE A 144 -12.64 -9.90 -1.06
C ILE A 144 -11.24 -9.90 -1.68
N VAL A 145 -10.43 -8.91 -1.30
CA VAL A 145 -9.00 -8.85 -1.60
C VAL A 145 -8.25 -8.64 -0.29
N LEU A 146 -7.41 -9.60 0.09
CA LEU A 146 -6.47 -9.45 1.18
C LEU A 146 -5.19 -8.82 0.65
N THR A 147 -4.71 -7.81 1.36
CA THR A 147 -3.50 -7.08 0.99
C THR A 147 -2.57 -7.03 2.19
N ALA A 148 -1.31 -7.38 1.99
CA ALA A 148 -0.20 -7.13 2.90
C ALA A 148 0.90 -6.41 2.12
N TRP A 149 1.96 -5.98 2.78
CA TRP A 149 3.06 -5.31 2.07
C TRP A 149 3.60 -6.19 0.94
N GLN A 150 3.54 -5.71 -0.31
CA GLN A 150 3.95 -6.39 -1.54
C GLN A 150 3.24 -7.72 -1.84
N ARG A 151 2.12 -8.01 -1.18
CA ARG A 151 1.37 -9.26 -1.38
C ARG A 151 -0.12 -9.00 -1.46
N GLN A 152 -0.77 -9.67 -2.41
CA GLN A 152 -2.22 -9.64 -2.53
C GLN A 152 -2.80 -11.02 -2.79
N LEU A 153 -4.03 -11.22 -2.34
CA LEU A 153 -4.79 -12.43 -2.55
C LEU A 153 -6.27 -12.08 -2.77
N ALA A 154 -6.80 -12.36 -3.96
CA ALA A 154 -8.23 -12.27 -4.22
C ALA A 154 -8.91 -13.59 -3.88
N VAL A 155 -10.03 -13.54 -3.16
CA VAL A 155 -10.82 -14.73 -2.81
C VAL A 155 -12.31 -14.49 -2.96
N MET A 156 -13.05 -15.59 -3.19
CA MET A 156 -14.51 -15.57 -3.22
C MET A 156 -15.12 -15.69 -1.82
N SER A 157 -14.35 -16.15 -0.85
CA SER A 157 -14.79 -16.39 0.54
C SER A 157 -13.59 -16.41 1.49
N MET A 158 -13.78 -15.98 2.73
CA MET A 158 -12.79 -16.10 3.81
C MET A 158 -12.48 -17.55 4.20
N ALA A 159 -13.30 -18.52 3.75
CA ALA A 159 -13.03 -19.95 3.95
C ALA A 159 -12.06 -20.56 2.93
N ASP A 160 -11.55 -19.78 1.97
CA ASP A 160 -10.54 -20.26 1.03
C ASP A 160 -9.26 -20.66 1.78
N PRO A 161 -8.69 -21.86 1.52
CA PRO A 161 -7.44 -22.30 2.17
C PRO A 161 -6.26 -21.33 2.01
N ALA A 162 -6.19 -20.60 0.88
CA ALA A 162 -5.15 -19.61 0.63
C ALA A 162 -5.20 -18.45 1.65
N VAL A 163 -6.35 -18.17 2.26
CA VAL A 163 -6.48 -17.17 3.33
C VAL A 163 -5.61 -17.54 4.52
N THR A 164 -5.67 -18.80 4.96
CA THR A 164 -4.84 -19.28 6.10
C THR A 164 -3.35 -19.13 5.77
N GLU A 165 -2.93 -19.56 4.58
CA GLU A 165 -1.53 -19.42 4.15
C GLU A 165 -1.10 -17.95 4.13
N PHE A 166 -1.97 -17.05 3.64
CA PHE A 166 -1.68 -15.61 3.58
C PHE A 166 -1.47 -15.03 4.98
N PHE A 167 -2.34 -15.35 5.93
CA PHE A 167 -2.21 -14.92 7.33
C PHE A 167 -0.96 -15.46 7.99
N ASP A 168 -0.67 -16.76 7.84
CA ASP A 168 0.50 -17.41 8.44
C ASP A 168 1.83 -16.79 8.01
N ARG A 169 1.87 -16.19 6.80
CA ARG A 169 3.09 -15.61 6.23
C ARG A 169 3.19 -14.09 6.35
N GLN A 170 2.05 -13.39 6.49
CA GLN A 170 2.05 -11.94 6.33
C GLN A 170 1.58 -11.16 7.55
N LEU A 171 1.04 -11.82 8.59
CA LEU A 171 0.42 -11.12 9.71
C LEU A 171 1.43 -10.62 10.75
N GLY A 172 1.43 -9.33 11.04
CA GLY A 172 2.16 -8.73 12.14
C GLY A 172 3.66 -9.04 12.10
N ARG A 173 4.19 -9.61 13.19
CA ARG A 173 5.63 -9.90 13.33
C ARG A 173 6.15 -11.01 12.41
N VAL A 174 5.27 -11.84 11.85
CA VAL A 174 5.68 -12.90 10.92
C VAL A 174 5.67 -12.43 9.48
N SER A 175 5.25 -11.19 9.20
CA SER A 175 5.27 -10.66 7.84
C SER A 175 6.65 -10.82 7.21
N GLU A 176 6.68 -11.50 6.07
CA GLU A 176 7.92 -11.78 5.32
C GLU A 176 8.42 -10.55 4.54
N THR A 177 7.57 -9.54 4.35
CA THR A 177 7.83 -8.43 3.42
C THR A 177 7.69 -7.06 4.05
N ALA A 178 6.94 -6.91 5.15
CA ALA A 178 6.70 -5.61 5.77
C ALA A 178 7.99 -5.03 6.38
N PRO A 179 8.38 -3.79 6.04
CA PRO A 179 9.60 -3.16 6.54
C PRO A 179 9.62 -2.99 8.06
N GLU A 180 8.46 -2.70 8.64
CA GLU A 180 8.27 -2.44 10.07
C GLU A 180 7.41 -3.51 10.77
N ALA A 181 7.60 -4.77 10.37
CA ALA A 181 6.80 -5.89 10.83
C ALA A 181 6.67 -5.96 12.37
N GLY A 182 5.42 -5.86 12.83
CA GLY A 182 5.05 -5.94 14.25
C GLY A 182 5.08 -4.61 15.00
N VAL A 183 5.29 -3.48 14.34
CA VAL A 183 4.97 -2.17 14.88
C VAL A 183 3.46 -2.08 15.09
N SER A 184 3.03 -1.41 16.16
CA SER A 184 1.62 -1.33 16.52
C SER A 184 0.78 -0.71 15.40
N CYS A 185 -0.35 -1.34 15.10
CA CYS A 185 -1.36 -0.82 14.19
C CYS A 185 -2.48 -0.07 14.94
N ALA A 186 -2.26 0.29 16.20
CA ALA A 186 -3.22 1.03 17.03
C ALA A 186 -2.69 2.44 17.36
N ASN A 187 -3.58 3.29 17.86
CA ASN A 187 -3.27 4.65 18.29
C ASN A 187 -2.79 5.57 17.16
N ALA A 188 -3.30 5.38 15.96
CA ALA A 188 -3.09 6.30 14.86
C ALA A 188 -3.64 7.69 15.18
N ILE A 189 -2.98 8.74 14.66
CA ILE A 189 -3.33 10.13 14.93
C ILE A 189 -4.55 10.51 14.08
N GLY A 190 -5.66 10.88 14.76
CA GLY A 190 -6.84 11.50 14.15
C GLY A 190 -7.61 10.69 13.11
N VAL A 191 -7.25 9.43 12.86
CA VAL A 191 -7.90 8.60 11.85
C VAL A 191 -9.12 7.92 12.46
N ALA A 192 -10.30 8.46 12.19
CA ALA A 192 -11.56 7.87 12.61
C ALA A 192 -12.18 7.00 11.50
N PRO A 193 -12.88 5.91 11.85
CA PRO A 193 -13.55 5.06 10.87
C PRO A 193 -14.56 5.80 9.99
N GLU A 194 -15.20 6.83 10.56
CA GLU A 194 -16.29 7.58 9.93
C GLU A 194 -15.83 8.77 9.09
N ASP A 195 -14.55 9.12 9.18
CA ASP A 195 -13.97 10.28 8.47
C ASP A 195 -12.59 9.91 7.90
N PRO A 196 -12.54 9.32 6.71
CA PRO A 196 -11.28 8.93 6.08
C PRO A 196 -10.40 10.13 5.68
N ASP A 197 -10.96 11.34 5.60
CA ASP A 197 -10.19 12.54 5.24
C ASP A 197 -9.60 13.25 6.46
N ARG A 198 -10.10 12.95 7.66
CA ARG A 198 -9.67 13.60 8.90
C ARG A 198 -8.19 13.34 9.21
N GLY A 199 -7.70 12.14 8.97
CA GLY A 199 -6.30 11.78 9.19
C GLY A 199 -5.31 12.63 8.40
N PHE A 200 -5.75 13.20 7.27
CA PHE A 200 -4.97 14.11 6.45
C PHE A 200 -4.69 15.43 7.18
N ALA A 201 -5.73 16.09 7.67
CA ALA A 201 -5.61 17.35 8.39
C ALA A 201 -4.85 17.20 9.72
N ASP A 202 -5.05 16.08 10.42
CA ASP A 202 -4.38 15.84 11.70
C ASP A 202 -2.90 15.49 11.52
N ALA A 203 -2.52 14.81 10.44
CA ALA A 203 -1.12 14.55 10.13
C ALA A 203 -0.39 15.80 9.65
N GLU A 204 -1.02 16.67 8.85
CA GLU A 204 -0.46 17.99 8.53
C GLU A 204 -0.20 18.81 9.80
N ALA A 205 -1.16 18.87 10.72
CA ALA A 205 -1.01 19.58 11.98
C ALA A 205 0.16 19.03 12.82
N PHE A 206 0.31 17.70 12.88
CA PHE A 206 1.40 17.05 13.61
C PHE A 206 2.79 17.40 13.06
N PHE A 207 2.94 17.49 11.71
CA PHE A 207 4.21 17.83 11.08
C PHE A 207 4.51 19.34 11.09
N MET A 208 3.49 20.19 11.16
CA MET A 208 3.69 21.65 11.23
C MET A 208 4.04 22.14 12.65
N ASP A 209 3.71 21.37 13.70
CA ASP A 209 3.96 21.71 15.09
C ASP A 209 5.30 21.17 15.64
N ASN A 210 6.07 20.38 14.89
CA ASN A 210 7.37 19.81 15.24
C ASN A 210 8.48 20.23 14.28
#